data_2bcf2026159b462415b30e5f0e375dd5
#
_entry.id   2bcf2026159b462415b30e5f0e375dd5
#
_cell.length_a   1.000
_cell.length_b   1.000
_cell.length_c   1.000
_cell.angle_alpha   90.00
_cell.angle_beta   90.00
_cell.angle_gamma   90.00
#
_symmetry.space_group_name_H-M   'P 1'
#
loop_
_entity.id
_entity.type
_entity.pdbx_description
1 polymer ?
#
loop_
_entity_poly.entity_id
_entity_poly.type
_entity_poly.pdbx_seq_one_letter_code
_entity_poly.pdbx_strand_id
1 'polypeptide(L)'
;MDTLSLKFRKLKSSDKWVSIFAAVITFLTYASVYAFRKPFTVGSYNHASLIFGLPYKDALIISQVLGYMLSKFYGIKLISELKNLGRGKLILLLVGLSWLSLLLFAITPAPYNVVFLFTNAFPLGMIWGIIFTFVEGRRATDFIGASLAVSFIFSSGFVKSVAEYLKVNYAVTDWWIPFLTGLVFIIPLIVFVFLLEQIPPPSKADIDSRITRLPMNKPERKKFFAEFRYGLVVLIILYVFLTVFRDIRDNFAADIWRELGLGNEPSVFTATEIPITILVLVMIAAMILIRNNRRALVVTHFIIVAGFAVAGISSWMFIHHQLSPFLWMTLVGLGLYMGYIPFNCIIFERLIATFKKGGNVGFLMYVSDSFGYLGSVCVIISKSLYSNKLPWATAYSHGVMYLSVLGVAGTFIALRYFNKKYRREFTANAETQNIPVFDNELMLNIKTANA
;
A
#
# COMPACT_ATOMS: atom_id res chain seq x y z
N MET A 1 1.19 33.77 -20.58
CA MET A 1 0.56 32.42 -20.61
C MET A 1 1.12 31.51 -21.71
N ASP A 2 1.68 32.06 -22.80
CA ASP A 2 2.13 31.25 -23.95
C ASP A 2 3.45 30.51 -23.81
N THR A 3 4.37 31.00 -23.00
CA THR A 3 5.69 30.35 -22.80
C THR A 3 5.61 29.08 -21.94
N LEU A 4 4.69 29.00 -20.98
CA LEU A 4 4.42 27.80 -20.21
C LEU A 4 3.75 26.72 -21.09
N SER A 5 2.81 27.12 -21.94
CA SER A 5 2.14 26.21 -22.88
C SER A 5 3.09 25.61 -23.89
N LEU A 6 4.08 26.37 -24.35
CA LEU A 6 5.13 25.92 -25.29
C LEU A 6 6.14 24.96 -24.64
N LYS A 7 6.52 25.18 -23.36
CA LYS A 7 7.35 24.23 -22.61
C LYS A 7 6.63 22.90 -22.35
N PHE A 8 5.36 22.94 -21.98
CA PHE A 8 4.52 21.74 -21.84
C PHE A 8 4.28 21.01 -23.16
N ARG A 9 4.24 21.74 -24.28
CA ARG A 9 4.12 21.15 -25.63
C ARG A 9 5.38 20.42 -26.08
N LYS A 10 6.59 20.86 -25.67
CA LYS A 10 7.86 20.13 -25.89
C LYS A 10 8.02 18.91 -24.98
N LEU A 11 7.50 18.92 -23.76
CA LEU A 11 7.41 17.74 -22.89
C LEU A 11 6.51 16.64 -23.48
N LYS A 12 5.55 17.00 -24.33
CA LYS A 12 4.70 16.06 -25.08
C LYS A 12 5.45 15.15 -26.06
N SER A 13 6.72 15.42 -26.38
CA SER A 13 7.45 14.72 -27.45
C SER A 13 8.26 13.50 -27.01
N SER A 14 8.43 13.26 -25.71
CA SER A 14 9.20 12.11 -25.20
C SER A 14 8.38 11.30 -24.18
N ASP A 15 8.04 10.06 -24.52
CA ASP A 15 7.32 9.12 -23.65
C ASP A 15 7.97 8.97 -22.25
N LYS A 16 9.31 9.12 -22.17
CA LYS A 16 10.05 9.04 -20.91
C LYS A 16 9.73 10.20 -19.96
N TRP A 17 9.72 11.42 -20.48
CA TRP A 17 9.39 12.60 -19.65
C TRP A 17 7.94 12.62 -19.17
N VAL A 18 7.01 12.18 -20.03
CA VAL A 18 5.61 12.02 -19.65
C VAL A 18 5.47 10.99 -18.53
N SER A 19 6.21 9.88 -18.59
CA SER A 19 6.19 8.84 -17.57
C SER A 19 6.76 9.32 -16.23
N ILE A 20 7.86 10.07 -16.24
CA ILE A 20 8.45 10.67 -15.04
C ILE A 20 7.49 11.71 -14.44
N PHE A 21 6.95 12.62 -15.27
CA PHE A 21 5.97 13.61 -14.84
C PHE A 21 4.76 12.94 -14.19
N ALA A 22 4.18 11.94 -14.85
CA ALA A 22 3.04 11.19 -14.34
C ALA A 22 3.35 10.50 -13.01
N ALA A 23 4.53 9.88 -12.85
CA ALA A 23 4.97 9.25 -11.62
C ALA A 23 5.09 10.25 -10.46
N VAL A 24 5.71 11.41 -10.72
CA VAL A 24 5.89 12.46 -9.70
C VAL A 24 4.55 13.07 -9.31
N ILE A 25 3.69 13.41 -10.28
CA ILE A 25 2.41 14.06 -9.98
C ILE A 25 1.43 13.12 -9.30
N THR A 26 1.36 11.84 -9.71
CA THR A 26 0.52 10.86 -9.00
C THR A 26 1.00 10.63 -7.57
N PHE A 27 2.33 10.57 -7.35
CA PHE A 27 2.93 10.50 -6.02
C PHE A 27 2.53 11.69 -5.16
N LEU A 28 2.74 12.92 -5.63
CA LEU A 28 2.47 14.15 -4.89
C LEU A 28 0.97 14.36 -4.64
N THR A 29 0.12 14.03 -5.61
CA THR A 29 -1.34 14.09 -5.44
C THR A 29 -1.78 13.15 -4.32
N TYR A 30 -1.33 11.90 -4.34
CA TYR A 30 -1.74 10.93 -3.33
C TYR A 30 -1.10 11.23 -1.97
N ALA A 31 0.13 11.76 -1.95
CA ALA A 31 0.75 12.26 -0.73
C ALA A 31 -0.08 13.36 -0.07
N SER A 32 -0.61 14.30 -0.85
CA SER A 32 -1.48 15.37 -0.33
C SER A 32 -2.81 14.82 0.19
N VAL A 33 -3.38 13.78 -0.42
CA VAL A 33 -4.61 13.11 0.06
C VAL A 33 -4.43 12.53 1.46
N TYR A 34 -3.23 12.06 1.81
CA TYR A 34 -2.94 11.51 3.15
C TYR A 34 -3.11 12.52 4.28
N ALA A 35 -2.98 13.82 4.00
CA ALA A 35 -3.21 14.89 4.98
C ALA A 35 -4.67 14.96 5.46
N PHE A 36 -5.60 14.41 4.70
CA PHE A 36 -7.01 14.33 5.06
C PHE A 36 -7.38 12.99 5.72
N ARG A 37 -6.39 12.09 5.88
CA ARG A 37 -6.63 10.74 6.40
C ARG A 37 -5.91 10.45 7.72
N LYS A 38 -4.62 10.73 7.81
CA LYS A 38 -3.74 10.20 8.87
C LYS A 38 -3.48 11.13 10.07
N PRO A 39 -3.63 12.45 10.01
CA PRO A 39 -3.25 13.33 11.10
C PRO A 39 -3.94 13.05 12.44
N PHE A 40 -5.17 12.52 12.45
CA PHE A 40 -5.87 12.18 13.70
C PHE A 40 -5.11 11.15 14.54
N THR A 41 -4.27 10.31 13.93
CA THR A 41 -3.48 9.28 14.66
C THR A 41 -2.37 9.87 15.53
N VAL A 42 -2.03 11.14 15.35
CA VAL A 42 -1.08 11.90 16.18
C VAL A 42 -1.70 12.25 17.54
N GLY A 43 -3.01 12.45 17.60
CA GLY A 43 -3.73 12.73 18.84
C GLY A 43 -3.65 11.58 19.85
N SER A 44 -3.65 11.91 21.14
CA SER A 44 -3.68 10.95 22.25
C SER A 44 -5.11 10.66 22.72
N TYR A 45 -5.97 11.67 22.72
CA TYR A 45 -7.38 11.61 23.19
C TYR A 45 -7.57 11.04 24.59
N ASN A 46 -6.59 11.22 25.48
CA ASN A 46 -6.54 10.61 26.83
C ASN A 46 -7.69 11.00 27.76
N HIS A 47 -8.37 12.12 27.47
CA HIS A 47 -9.48 12.63 28.29
C HIS A 47 -10.85 12.16 27.78
N ALA A 48 -10.91 11.37 26.70
CA ALA A 48 -12.15 10.85 26.17
C ALA A 48 -12.53 9.54 26.86
N SER A 49 -13.84 9.35 27.07
CA SER A 49 -14.38 8.13 27.67
C SER A 49 -14.20 6.91 26.77
N LEU A 50 -14.19 5.74 27.39
CA LEU A 50 -14.16 4.47 26.65
C LEU A 50 -15.42 4.31 25.80
N ILE A 51 -15.29 3.68 24.63
CA ILE A 51 -16.40 3.33 23.75
C ILE A 51 -16.49 1.80 23.69
N PHE A 52 -17.57 1.23 24.18
CA PHE A 52 -17.74 -0.23 24.29
C PHE A 52 -16.55 -0.93 24.97
N GLY A 53 -15.95 -0.28 25.95
CA GLY A 53 -14.76 -0.81 26.65
C GLY A 53 -13.43 -0.61 25.91
N LEU A 54 -13.43 -0.03 24.73
CA LEU A 54 -12.22 0.27 23.94
C LEU A 54 -11.69 1.67 24.26
N PRO A 55 -10.37 1.89 24.27
CA PRO A 55 -9.79 3.22 24.26
C PRO A 55 -10.35 4.04 23.10
N TYR A 56 -10.61 5.32 23.33
CA TYR A 56 -11.26 6.18 22.36
C TYR A 56 -10.49 6.24 21.01
N LYS A 57 -9.17 6.33 21.05
CA LYS A 57 -8.32 6.31 19.86
C LYS A 57 -8.48 5.03 19.03
N ASP A 58 -8.60 3.88 19.69
CA ASP A 58 -8.78 2.60 19.02
C ASP A 58 -10.14 2.56 18.29
N ALA A 59 -11.19 3.10 18.92
CA ALA A 59 -12.49 3.26 18.27
C ALA A 59 -12.46 4.18 17.05
N LEU A 60 -11.69 5.29 17.09
CA LEU A 60 -11.46 6.16 15.95
C LEU A 60 -10.78 5.42 14.79
N ILE A 61 -9.72 4.66 15.09
CA ILE A 61 -8.97 3.88 14.09
C ILE A 61 -9.88 2.81 13.47
N ILE A 62 -10.62 2.06 14.28
CA ILE A 62 -11.56 1.04 13.81
C ILE A 62 -12.63 1.67 12.89
N SER A 63 -13.22 2.79 13.32
CA SER A 63 -14.21 3.54 12.53
C SER A 63 -13.66 3.93 11.16
N GLN A 64 -12.43 4.47 11.11
CA GLN A 64 -11.78 4.85 9.87
C GLN A 64 -11.45 3.64 8.98
N VAL A 65 -10.92 2.56 9.55
CA VAL A 65 -10.58 1.33 8.80
C VAL A 65 -11.84 0.70 8.19
N LEU A 66 -12.95 0.65 8.92
CA LEU A 66 -14.23 0.15 8.41
C LEU A 66 -14.77 1.00 7.27
N GLY A 67 -14.74 2.33 7.40
CA GLY A 67 -15.14 3.25 6.33
C GLY A 67 -14.30 3.04 5.06
N TYR A 68 -12.99 2.91 5.21
CA TYR A 68 -12.06 2.67 4.10
C TYR A 68 -12.26 1.29 3.46
N MET A 69 -12.49 0.25 4.25
CA MET A 69 -12.78 -1.10 3.77
C MET A 69 -14.07 -1.15 2.94
N LEU A 70 -15.16 -0.58 3.45
CA LEU A 70 -16.42 -0.52 2.72
C LEU A 70 -16.33 0.29 1.43
N SER A 71 -15.56 1.38 1.44
CA SER A 71 -15.26 2.17 0.26
C SER A 71 -14.62 1.36 -0.88
N LYS A 72 -13.79 0.38 -0.56
CA LYS A 72 -13.16 -0.49 -1.57
C LYS A 72 -14.20 -1.27 -2.37
N PHE A 73 -15.21 -1.84 -1.70
CA PHE A 73 -16.29 -2.57 -2.39
C PHE A 73 -17.13 -1.66 -3.29
N TYR A 74 -17.47 -0.48 -2.80
CA TYR A 74 -18.26 0.50 -3.58
C TYR A 74 -17.44 1.08 -4.74
N GLY A 75 -16.16 1.35 -4.50
CA GLY A 75 -15.23 1.94 -5.47
C GLY A 75 -15.05 1.10 -6.73
N ILE A 76 -15.19 -0.24 -6.66
CA ILE A 76 -15.09 -1.12 -7.84
C ILE A 76 -16.12 -0.70 -8.90
N LYS A 77 -17.37 -0.49 -8.49
CA LYS A 77 -18.45 -0.08 -9.39
C LYS A 77 -18.23 1.35 -9.89
N LEU A 78 -17.99 2.27 -8.97
CA LEU A 78 -17.79 3.69 -9.31
C LEU A 78 -16.65 3.90 -10.32
N ILE A 79 -15.49 3.29 -10.07
CA ILE A 79 -14.30 3.44 -10.93
C ILE A 79 -14.52 2.82 -12.31
N SER A 80 -15.23 1.70 -12.40
CA SER A 80 -15.53 1.05 -13.68
C SER A 80 -16.48 1.86 -14.57
N GLU A 81 -17.33 2.70 -13.97
CA GLU A 81 -18.32 3.54 -14.67
C GLU A 81 -17.80 4.96 -14.93
N LEU A 82 -16.62 5.33 -14.41
CA LEU A 82 -16.04 6.66 -14.58
C LEU A 82 -15.70 6.97 -16.05
N LYS A 83 -16.39 7.97 -16.60
CA LYS A 83 -16.00 8.62 -17.86
C LYS A 83 -14.79 9.54 -17.63
N ASN A 84 -13.96 9.71 -18.66
CA ASN A 84 -12.70 10.48 -18.57
C ASN A 84 -12.88 11.96 -18.18
N LEU A 85 -14.04 12.55 -18.44
CA LEU A 85 -14.34 13.94 -18.09
C LEU A 85 -14.71 14.05 -16.60
N GLY A 86 -13.97 14.90 -15.89
CA GLY A 86 -14.29 15.28 -14.51
C GLY A 86 -13.64 14.46 -13.41
N ARG A 87 -12.64 13.62 -13.72
CA ARG A 87 -11.92 12.82 -12.70
C ARG A 87 -11.24 13.68 -11.63
N GLY A 88 -10.59 14.78 -12.03
CA GLY A 88 -9.99 15.72 -11.07
C GLY A 88 -11.03 16.40 -10.19
N LYS A 89 -12.17 16.83 -10.75
CA LYS A 89 -13.28 17.39 -9.98
C LYS A 89 -13.83 16.38 -8.98
N LEU A 90 -13.92 15.10 -9.37
CA LEU A 90 -14.34 14.03 -8.46
C LEU A 90 -13.37 13.82 -7.31
N ILE A 91 -12.04 13.86 -7.56
CA ILE A 91 -11.03 13.81 -6.50
C ILE A 91 -11.24 14.96 -5.51
N LEU A 92 -11.37 16.19 -6.00
CA LEU A 92 -11.58 17.37 -5.15
C LEU A 92 -12.88 17.30 -4.36
N LEU A 93 -13.98 16.81 -4.97
CA LEU A 93 -15.25 16.59 -4.29
C LEU A 93 -15.10 15.55 -3.15
N LEU A 94 -14.51 14.39 -3.45
CA LEU A 94 -14.34 13.32 -2.46
C LEU A 94 -13.44 13.75 -1.31
N VAL A 95 -12.35 14.48 -1.58
CA VAL A 95 -11.49 15.05 -0.52
C VAL A 95 -12.22 16.15 0.23
N GLY A 96 -13.00 16.99 -0.44
CA GLY A 96 -13.82 18.05 0.19
C GLY A 96 -14.83 17.44 1.19
N LEU A 97 -15.54 16.39 0.79
CA LEU A 97 -16.46 15.65 1.70
C LEU A 97 -15.71 15.03 2.89
N SER A 98 -14.54 14.47 2.62
CA SER A 98 -13.67 13.91 3.67
C SER A 98 -13.18 15.00 4.63
N TRP A 99 -12.78 16.15 4.11
CA TRP A 99 -12.33 17.29 4.93
C TRP A 99 -13.45 17.92 5.73
N LEU A 100 -14.66 18.03 5.16
CA LEU A 100 -15.86 18.42 5.90
C LEU A 100 -16.14 17.48 7.08
N SER A 101 -15.96 16.18 6.88
CA SER A 101 -16.08 15.19 7.96
C SER A 101 -15.07 15.45 9.09
N LEU A 102 -13.84 15.91 8.78
CA LEU A 102 -12.86 16.30 9.81
C LEU A 102 -13.24 17.58 10.56
N LEU A 103 -13.90 18.53 9.89
CA LEU A 103 -14.48 19.68 10.57
C LEU A 103 -15.58 19.26 11.55
N LEU A 104 -16.50 18.41 11.10
CA LEU A 104 -17.57 17.87 11.94
C LEU A 104 -17.01 17.05 13.11
N PHE A 105 -15.91 16.29 12.88
CA PHE A 105 -15.19 15.62 13.95
C PHE A 105 -14.66 16.59 15.02
N ALA A 106 -14.12 17.74 14.60
CA ALA A 106 -13.53 18.71 15.51
C ALA A 106 -14.57 19.45 16.37
N ILE A 107 -15.75 19.75 15.82
CA ILE A 107 -16.79 20.53 16.50
C ILE A 107 -17.79 19.68 17.28
N THR A 108 -17.90 18.37 16.96
CA THR A 108 -18.85 17.48 17.65
C THR A 108 -18.19 16.91 18.90
N PRO A 109 -18.88 16.90 20.06
CA PRO A 109 -18.33 16.33 21.27
C PRO A 109 -18.16 14.80 21.19
N ALA A 110 -17.14 14.28 21.86
CA ALA A 110 -17.00 12.83 22.08
C ALA A 110 -18.18 12.33 22.94
N PRO A 111 -18.66 11.09 22.72
CA PRO A 111 -18.15 10.08 21.80
C PRO A 111 -18.79 10.13 20.39
N TYR A 112 -19.73 11.02 20.13
CA TYR A 112 -20.53 11.05 18.90
C TYR A 112 -19.70 11.34 17.63
N ASN A 113 -18.57 12.02 17.78
CA ASN A 113 -17.72 12.40 16.67
C ASN A 113 -16.94 11.21 16.01
N VAL A 114 -16.95 10.01 16.62
CA VAL A 114 -16.33 8.79 16.04
C VAL A 114 -16.89 8.45 14.66
N VAL A 115 -18.19 8.71 14.42
CA VAL A 115 -18.83 8.43 13.13
C VAL A 115 -18.21 9.23 11.99
N PHE A 116 -17.66 10.41 12.28
CA PHE A 116 -17.05 11.25 11.25
C PHE A 116 -15.70 10.73 10.74
N LEU A 117 -15.03 9.82 11.46
CA LEU A 117 -13.86 9.11 10.93
C LEU A 117 -14.27 8.04 9.90
N PHE A 118 -15.43 7.43 10.05
CA PHE A 118 -16.00 6.55 9.05
C PHE A 118 -16.37 7.32 7.78
N THR A 119 -17.12 8.42 7.91
CA THR A 119 -17.53 9.25 6.76
C THR A 119 -16.34 9.95 6.10
N ASN A 120 -15.28 10.26 6.85
CA ASN A 120 -14.01 10.74 6.31
C ASN A 120 -13.32 9.68 5.44
N ALA A 121 -13.23 8.45 5.91
CA ALA A 121 -12.48 7.39 5.24
C ALA A 121 -13.18 6.85 4.00
N PHE A 122 -14.51 6.85 3.98
CA PHE A 122 -15.29 6.27 2.89
C PHE A 122 -14.97 6.93 1.52
N PRO A 123 -15.00 8.26 1.34
CA PRO A 123 -14.60 8.89 0.08
C PRO A 123 -13.13 8.65 -0.27
N LEU A 124 -12.23 8.66 0.73
CA LEU A 124 -10.79 8.54 0.50
C LEU A 124 -10.37 7.18 -0.04
N GLY A 125 -11.09 6.10 0.30
CA GLY A 125 -10.76 4.77 -0.15
C GLY A 125 -10.89 4.56 -1.67
N MET A 126 -11.63 5.43 -2.38
CA MET A 126 -11.80 5.40 -3.84
C MET A 126 -10.71 6.17 -4.58
N ILE A 127 -10.06 7.14 -3.95
CA ILE A 127 -9.18 8.11 -4.63
C ILE A 127 -7.98 7.45 -5.28
N TRP A 128 -7.36 6.44 -4.64
CA TRP A 128 -6.24 5.73 -5.23
C TRP A 128 -6.57 5.15 -6.61
N GLY A 129 -7.73 4.50 -6.71
CA GLY A 129 -8.20 3.94 -7.97
C GLY A 129 -8.48 5.01 -9.03
N ILE A 130 -9.05 6.17 -8.63
CA ILE A 130 -9.31 7.29 -9.54
C ILE A 130 -7.98 7.87 -10.06
N ILE A 131 -6.99 8.08 -9.20
CA ILE A 131 -5.65 8.55 -9.61
C ILE A 131 -5.02 7.54 -10.58
N PHE A 132 -5.12 6.24 -10.29
CA PHE A 132 -4.56 5.20 -11.14
C PHE A 132 -5.15 5.21 -12.56
N THR A 133 -6.44 5.59 -12.73
CA THR A 133 -7.06 5.69 -14.07
C THR A 133 -6.42 6.75 -14.99
N PHE A 134 -5.67 7.72 -14.47
CA PHE A 134 -4.94 8.70 -15.29
C PHE A 134 -3.70 8.11 -15.97
N VAL A 135 -3.19 7.01 -15.41
CA VAL A 135 -1.90 6.43 -15.82
C VAL A 135 -2.01 5.00 -16.35
N GLU A 136 -3.17 4.39 -16.20
CA GLU A 136 -3.45 3.05 -16.69
C GLU A 136 -3.36 2.96 -18.21
N GLY A 137 -2.86 1.82 -18.73
CA GLY A 137 -2.77 1.54 -20.15
C GLY A 137 -1.56 2.16 -20.86
N ARG A 138 -0.53 2.58 -20.11
CA ARG A 138 0.77 3.03 -20.65
C ARG A 138 1.81 1.92 -20.54
N ARG A 139 2.83 1.96 -21.40
CA ARG A 139 4.01 1.07 -21.26
C ARG A 139 4.70 1.21 -19.92
N ALA A 140 4.72 2.42 -19.36
CA ALA A 140 5.31 2.74 -18.07
C ALA A 140 4.34 2.60 -16.88
N THR A 141 3.16 1.97 -17.06
CA THR A 141 2.14 1.82 -16.00
C THR A 141 2.72 1.15 -14.74
N ASP A 142 3.59 0.15 -14.90
CA ASP A 142 4.22 -0.56 -13.77
C ASP A 142 5.12 0.39 -12.96
N PHE A 143 5.92 1.20 -13.62
CA PHE A 143 6.79 2.20 -12.96
C PHE A 143 5.96 3.29 -12.25
N ILE A 144 4.94 3.83 -12.91
CA ILE A 144 4.08 4.87 -12.33
C ILE A 144 3.23 4.29 -11.20
N GLY A 145 2.71 3.08 -11.37
CA GLY A 145 1.97 2.35 -10.35
C GLY A 145 2.82 2.04 -9.12
N ALA A 146 4.09 1.69 -9.31
CA ALA A 146 5.06 1.50 -8.23
C ALA A 146 5.31 2.81 -7.46
N SER A 147 5.51 3.93 -8.16
CA SER A 147 5.65 5.25 -7.56
C SER A 147 4.42 5.63 -6.73
N LEU A 148 3.22 5.42 -7.28
CA LEU A 148 1.96 5.64 -6.57
C LEU A 148 1.80 4.71 -5.37
N ALA A 149 2.20 3.44 -5.49
CA ALA A 149 2.13 2.49 -4.39
C ALA A 149 3.10 2.84 -3.25
N VAL A 150 4.31 3.31 -3.57
CA VAL A 150 5.31 3.72 -2.56
C VAL A 150 4.97 5.06 -1.92
N SER A 151 4.20 5.91 -2.60
CA SER A 151 3.83 7.24 -2.09
C SER A 151 3.18 7.21 -0.71
N PHE A 152 2.39 6.17 -0.38
CA PHE A 152 1.72 6.10 0.92
C PHE A 152 2.71 5.85 2.08
N ILE A 153 3.90 5.29 1.82
CA ILE A 153 4.94 5.12 2.84
C ILE A 153 5.42 6.49 3.29
N PHE A 154 5.96 7.27 2.36
CA PHE A 154 6.42 8.63 2.62
C PHE A 154 5.32 9.52 3.20
N SER A 155 4.14 9.47 2.57
CA SER A 155 3.03 10.37 2.89
C SER A 155 2.55 10.20 4.31
N SER A 156 2.47 8.97 4.81
CA SER A 156 2.03 8.71 6.17
C SER A 156 2.95 9.36 7.20
N GLY A 157 4.26 9.24 7.04
CA GLY A 157 5.24 9.90 7.91
C GLY A 157 5.19 11.42 7.76
N PHE A 158 5.21 11.92 6.53
CA PHE A 158 5.26 13.36 6.25
C PHE A 158 4.06 14.12 6.82
N VAL A 159 2.84 13.64 6.60
CA VAL A 159 1.65 14.32 7.13
C VAL A 159 1.56 14.25 8.65
N LYS A 160 2.08 13.20 9.28
CA LYS A 160 2.18 13.10 10.75
C LYS A 160 3.24 14.06 11.32
N SER A 161 4.37 14.24 10.62
CA SER A 161 5.35 15.26 11.00
C SER A 161 4.72 16.66 10.98
N VAL A 162 3.95 17.00 9.94
CA VAL A 162 3.24 18.29 9.87
C VAL A 162 2.19 18.39 10.99
N ALA A 163 1.44 17.33 11.25
CA ALA A 163 0.43 17.30 12.31
C ALA A 163 1.06 17.47 13.71
N GLU A 164 2.16 16.75 13.99
CA GLU A 164 2.90 16.89 15.27
C GLU A 164 3.55 18.28 15.38
N TYR A 165 4.06 18.83 14.29
CA TYR A 165 4.59 20.19 14.26
C TYR A 165 3.52 21.23 14.65
N LEU A 166 2.30 21.10 14.11
CA LEU A 166 1.17 21.97 14.48
C LEU A 166 0.82 21.81 15.96
N LYS A 167 0.85 20.59 16.49
CA LYS A 167 0.58 20.30 17.89
C LYS A 167 1.61 20.92 18.82
N VAL A 168 2.89 20.71 18.56
CA VAL A 168 4.00 21.13 19.43
C VAL A 168 4.21 22.65 19.37
N ASN A 169 4.21 23.23 18.16
CA ASN A 169 4.61 24.64 17.99
C ASN A 169 3.44 25.62 18.06
N TYR A 170 2.21 25.18 17.77
CA TYR A 170 1.02 26.03 17.79
C TYR A 170 -0.01 25.61 18.84
N ALA A 171 0.32 24.62 19.68
CA ALA A 171 -0.55 24.10 20.72
C ALA A 171 -1.95 23.69 20.21
N VAL A 172 -2.04 23.20 18.99
CA VAL A 172 -3.30 22.73 18.39
C VAL A 172 -3.80 21.51 19.16
N THR A 173 -5.06 21.53 19.56
CA THR A 173 -5.68 20.41 20.28
C THR A 173 -5.86 19.20 19.39
N ASP A 174 -5.85 17.99 19.98
CA ASP A 174 -5.99 16.72 19.27
C ASP A 174 -7.21 16.66 18.33
N TRP A 175 -8.29 17.37 18.68
CA TRP A 175 -9.53 17.43 17.90
C TRP A 175 -9.40 18.23 16.60
N TRP A 176 -8.63 19.32 16.61
CA TRP A 176 -8.47 20.22 15.48
C TRP A 176 -7.30 19.83 14.56
N ILE A 177 -6.34 19.03 15.04
CA ILE A 177 -5.17 18.60 14.27
C ILE A 177 -5.55 18.05 12.89
N PRO A 178 -6.53 17.13 12.75
CA PRO A 178 -6.86 16.54 11.44
C PRO A 178 -7.37 17.58 10.44
N PHE A 179 -8.24 18.47 10.88
CA PHE A 179 -8.80 19.52 10.03
C PHE A 179 -7.76 20.56 9.60
N LEU A 180 -6.94 21.05 10.55
CA LEU A 180 -5.92 22.06 10.26
C LEU A 180 -4.77 21.51 9.42
N THR A 181 -4.38 20.26 9.61
CA THR A 181 -3.43 19.62 8.70
C THR A 181 -3.99 19.55 7.29
N GLY A 182 -5.26 19.19 7.12
CA GLY A 182 -5.94 19.22 5.82
C GLY A 182 -5.93 20.63 5.19
N LEU A 183 -6.11 21.68 6.00
CA LEU A 183 -6.06 23.08 5.54
C LEU A 183 -4.69 23.44 4.94
N VAL A 184 -3.59 22.98 5.55
CA VAL A 184 -2.23 23.20 5.02
C VAL A 184 -2.06 22.56 3.64
N PHE A 185 -2.68 21.40 3.42
CA PHE A 185 -2.51 20.63 2.19
C PHE A 185 -3.54 20.92 1.09
N ILE A 186 -4.56 21.77 1.34
CA ILE A 186 -5.62 22.02 0.35
C ILE A 186 -5.08 22.68 -0.92
N ILE A 187 -4.20 23.68 -0.77
CA ILE A 187 -3.59 24.37 -1.93
C ILE A 187 -2.66 23.44 -2.71
N PRO A 188 -1.70 22.73 -2.09
CA PRO A 188 -0.92 21.72 -2.78
C PRO A 188 -1.78 20.68 -3.52
N LEU A 189 -2.84 20.17 -2.89
CA LEU A 189 -3.74 19.20 -3.51
C LEU A 189 -4.40 19.75 -4.77
N ILE A 190 -4.95 20.96 -4.73
CA ILE A 190 -5.60 21.59 -5.90
C ILE A 190 -4.59 21.73 -7.04
N VAL A 191 -3.37 22.21 -6.74
CA VAL A 191 -2.31 22.34 -7.74
C VAL A 191 -1.95 20.98 -8.36
N PHE A 192 -1.76 19.96 -7.53
CA PHE A 192 -1.37 18.63 -8.04
C PHE A 192 -2.51 17.93 -8.79
N VAL A 193 -3.77 18.12 -8.40
CA VAL A 193 -4.93 17.62 -9.17
C VAL A 193 -5.03 18.34 -10.51
N PHE A 194 -4.79 19.65 -10.57
CA PHE A 194 -4.72 20.39 -11.83
C PHE A 194 -3.60 19.86 -12.74
N LEU A 195 -2.41 19.60 -12.19
CA LEU A 195 -1.28 19.02 -12.92
C LEU A 195 -1.56 17.56 -13.34
N LEU A 196 -2.29 16.80 -12.54
CA LEU A 196 -2.73 15.43 -12.87
C LEU A 196 -3.61 15.41 -14.12
N GLU A 197 -4.50 16.40 -14.27
CA GLU A 197 -5.35 16.55 -15.46
C GLU A 197 -4.56 16.93 -16.73
N GLN A 198 -3.33 17.46 -16.57
CA GLN A 198 -2.45 17.76 -17.71
C GLN A 198 -1.71 16.52 -18.27
N ILE A 199 -1.81 15.37 -17.63
CA ILE A 199 -1.20 14.13 -18.13
C ILE A 199 -1.87 13.78 -19.47
N PRO A 200 -1.13 13.73 -20.60
CA PRO A 200 -1.73 13.45 -21.91
C PRO A 200 -2.31 12.03 -21.95
N PRO A 201 -3.27 11.72 -22.83
CA PRO A 201 -3.78 10.35 -22.99
C PRO A 201 -2.66 9.38 -23.42
N PRO A 202 -2.85 8.06 -23.27
CA PRO A 202 -1.90 7.05 -23.75
C PRO A 202 -1.62 7.22 -25.25
N SER A 203 -0.35 7.03 -25.65
CA SER A 203 0.09 7.08 -27.04
C SER A 203 -0.45 5.88 -27.84
N LYS A 204 -0.42 5.94 -29.19
CA LYS A 204 -0.75 4.77 -30.02
C LYS A 204 0.11 3.57 -29.67
N ALA A 205 1.42 3.79 -29.45
CA ALA A 205 2.35 2.74 -29.05
C ALA A 205 2.03 2.14 -27.65
N ASP A 206 1.45 2.91 -26.74
CA ASP A 206 0.94 2.40 -25.47
C ASP A 206 -0.28 1.50 -25.69
N ILE A 207 -1.23 1.93 -26.52
CA ILE A 207 -2.46 1.20 -26.83
C ILE A 207 -2.13 -0.14 -27.51
N ASP A 208 -1.23 -0.12 -28.49
CA ASP A 208 -0.83 -1.32 -29.25
C ASP A 208 -0.09 -2.36 -28.37
N SER A 209 0.60 -1.90 -27.34
CA SER A 209 1.29 -2.78 -26.38
C SER A 209 0.40 -3.32 -25.26
N ARG A 210 -0.86 -2.92 -25.22
CA ARG A 210 -1.78 -3.23 -24.12
C ARG A 210 -2.24 -4.69 -24.15
N ILE A 211 -1.98 -5.43 -23.08
CA ILE A 211 -2.60 -6.73 -22.86
C ILE A 211 -4.04 -6.50 -22.39
N THR A 212 -5.01 -6.95 -23.15
CA THR A 212 -6.43 -6.83 -22.79
C THR A 212 -6.72 -7.67 -21.54
N ARG A 213 -7.03 -7.01 -20.44
CA ARG A 213 -7.47 -7.70 -19.22
C ARG A 213 -8.91 -8.14 -19.40
N LEU A 214 -9.15 -9.42 -19.49
CA LEU A 214 -10.51 -9.97 -19.56
C LEU A 214 -11.12 -10.00 -18.16
N PRO A 215 -12.34 -9.48 -17.98
CA PRO A 215 -13.06 -9.61 -16.72
C PRO A 215 -13.38 -11.09 -16.46
N MET A 216 -13.15 -11.55 -15.22
CA MET A 216 -13.54 -12.90 -14.81
C MET A 216 -14.97 -12.92 -14.28
N ASN A 217 -15.78 -13.83 -14.78
CA ASN A 217 -17.11 -14.09 -14.23
C ASN A 217 -17.03 -14.91 -12.91
N LYS A 218 -18.16 -15.04 -12.21
CA LYS A 218 -18.22 -15.72 -10.91
C LYS A 218 -17.75 -17.20 -10.94
N PRO A 219 -18.12 -18.04 -11.94
CA PRO A 219 -17.63 -19.41 -12.09
C PRO A 219 -16.12 -19.47 -12.32
N GLU A 220 -15.56 -18.61 -13.18
CA GLU A 220 -14.13 -18.56 -13.49
C GLU A 220 -13.31 -18.19 -12.24
N ARG A 221 -13.76 -17.23 -11.44
CA ARG A 221 -13.12 -16.89 -10.15
C ARG A 221 -13.11 -18.08 -9.20
N LYS A 222 -14.22 -18.81 -9.09
CA LYS A 222 -14.32 -20.01 -8.23
C LYS A 222 -13.38 -21.12 -8.72
N LYS A 223 -13.30 -21.34 -10.02
CA LYS A 223 -12.41 -22.34 -10.66
C LYS A 223 -10.95 -21.99 -10.41
N PHE A 224 -10.55 -20.74 -10.65
CA PHE A 224 -9.19 -20.26 -10.42
C PHE A 224 -8.78 -20.41 -8.95
N PHE A 225 -9.66 -19.99 -8.01
CA PHE A 225 -9.38 -20.13 -6.59
C PHE A 225 -9.26 -21.61 -6.16
N ALA A 226 -10.13 -22.49 -6.66
CA ALA A 226 -10.07 -23.92 -6.36
C ALA A 226 -8.77 -24.56 -6.87
N GLU A 227 -8.29 -24.16 -8.04
CA GLU A 227 -7.07 -24.67 -8.67
C GLU A 227 -5.80 -24.33 -7.90
N PHE A 228 -5.74 -23.12 -7.30
CA PHE A 228 -4.57 -22.61 -6.57
C PHE A 228 -4.80 -22.52 -5.06
N ARG A 229 -5.88 -23.12 -4.54
CA ARG A 229 -6.42 -22.95 -3.19
C ARG A 229 -5.35 -22.90 -2.09
N TYR A 230 -4.50 -23.91 -2.00
CA TYR A 230 -3.52 -24.01 -0.91
C TYR A 230 -2.49 -22.89 -0.95
N GLY A 231 -1.92 -22.59 -2.12
CA GLY A 231 -0.95 -21.51 -2.27
C GLY A 231 -1.59 -20.13 -2.04
N LEU A 232 -2.80 -19.91 -2.59
CA LEU A 232 -3.49 -18.62 -2.42
C LEU A 232 -3.89 -18.36 -0.97
N VAL A 233 -4.39 -19.38 -0.25
CA VAL A 233 -4.73 -19.22 1.17
C VAL A 233 -3.49 -18.84 1.97
N VAL A 234 -2.35 -19.51 1.75
CA VAL A 234 -1.11 -19.14 2.45
C VAL A 234 -0.68 -17.72 2.10
N LEU A 235 -0.72 -17.32 0.82
CA LEU A 235 -0.38 -15.95 0.42
C LEU A 235 -1.33 -14.92 1.04
N ILE A 236 -2.63 -15.20 1.11
CA ILE A 236 -3.61 -14.30 1.76
C ILE A 236 -3.30 -14.17 3.25
N ILE A 237 -3.02 -15.25 3.96
CA ILE A 237 -2.63 -15.22 5.37
C ILE A 237 -1.36 -14.38 5.58
N LEU A 238 -0.34 -14.56 4.75
CA LEU A 238 0.88 -13.76 4.79
C LEU A 238 0.59 -12.26 4.57
N TYR A 239 -0.29 -11.96 3.61
CA TYR A 239 -0.71 -10.58 3.35
C TYR A 239 -1.48 -9.99 4.55
N VAL A 240 -2.37 -10.75 5.16
CA VAL A 240 -3.08 -10.32 6.39
C VAL A 240 -2.08 -9.96 7.48
N PHE A 241 -1.09 -10.81 7.72
CA PHE A 241 -0.05 -10.55 8.71
C PHE A 241 0.71 -9.26 8.42
N LEU A 242 1.18 -9.09 7.19
CA LEU A 242 1.89 -7.86 6.77
C LEU A 242 1.01 -6.63 6.91
N THR A 243 -0.27 -6.73 6.54
CA THR A 243 -1.24 -5.63 6.64
C THR A 243 -1.47 -5.23 8.08
N VAL A 244 -1.71 -6.19 8.97
CA VAL A 244 -1.97 -5.94 10.40
C VAL A 244 -0.80 -5.20 11.04
N PHE A 245 0.43 -5.70 10.89
CA PHE A 245 1.58 -5.08 11.56
C PHE A 245 2.01 -3.77 10.92
N ARG A 246 1.83 -3.61 9.60
CA ARG A 246 1.97 -2.32 8.95
C ARG A 246 0.94 -1.30 9.47
N ASP A 247 -0.33 -1.70 9.60
CA ASP A 247 -1.40 -0.83 10.07
C ASP A 247 -1.21 -0.43 11.55
N ILE A 248 -0.76 -1.35 12.39
CA ILE A 248 -0.41 -1.03 13.78
C ILE A 248 0.74 -0.02 13.81
N ARG A 249 1.83 -0.28 13.08
CA ARG A 249 2.97 0.66 13.00
C ARG A 249 2.51 2.05 12.53
N ASP A 250 1.63 2.10 11.56
CA ASP A 250 1.16 3.35 10.98
C ASP A 250 0.18 4.09 11.89
N ASN A 251 -0.81 3.41 12.46
CA ASN A 251 -1.86 4.06 13.25
C ASN A 251 -1.42 4.39 14.68
N PHE A 252 -0.50 3.62 15.25
CA PHE A 252 0.01 3.81 16.61
C PHE A 252 1.45 4.35 16.65
N ALA A 253 1.97 4.85 15.52
CA ALA A 253 3.32 5.41 15.46
C ALA A 253 3.56 6.49 16.53
N ALA A 254 2.60 7.41 16.73
CA ALA A 254 2.72 8.46 17.72
C ALA A 254 2.75 7.93 19.16
N ASP A 255 1.98 6.86 19.44
CA ASP A 255 1.97 6.22 20.74
C ASP A 255 3.30 5.51 21.00
N ILE A 256 3.80 4.76 20.00
CA ILE A 256 5.10 4.08 20.07
C ILE A 256 6.22 5.10 20.29
N TRP A 257 6.24 6.21 19.55
CA TRP A 257 7.27 7.24 19.70
C TRP A 257 7.22 7.92 21.07
N ARG A 258 6.00 8.18 21.61
CA ARG A 258 5.85 8.72 22.97
C ARG A 258 6.37 7.75 24.04
N GLU A 259 6.07 6.46 23.92
CA GLU A 259 6.59 5.42 24.82
C GLU A 259 8.11 5.28 24.76
N LEU A 260 8.72 5.59 23.60
CA LEU A 260 10.16 5.55 23.38
C LEU A 260 10.88 6.89 23.68
N GLY A 261 10.15 7.89 24.23
CA GLY A 261 10.72 9.17 24.62
C GLY A 261 10.95 10.15 23.47
N LEU A 262 10.44 9.85 22.25
CA LEU A 262 10.57 10.67 21.03
C LEU A 262 9.23 11.28 20.57
N GLY A 263 8.25 11.36 21.46
CA GLY A 263 6.90 11.80 21.13
C GLY A 263 6.79 13.27 20.73
N ASN A 264 7.72 14.12 21.15
CA ASN A 264 7.72 15.54 20.86
C ASN A 264 8.63 15.93 19.68
N GLU A 265 9.12 14.95 18.93
CA GLU A 265 10.01 15.14 17.78
C GLU A 265 9.24 14.99 16.47
N PRO A 266 8.71 16.10 15.87
CA PRO A 266 7.91 16.00 14.64
C PRO A 266 8.65 15.35 13.48
N SER A 267 9.97 15.54 13.41
CA SER A 267 10.81 15.02 12.32
C SER A 267 10.91 13.50 12.26
N VAL A 268 10.72 12.82 13.40
CA VAL A 268 10.95 11.37 13.51
C VAL A 268 10.04 10.55 12.58
N PHE A 269 8.81 11.01 12.36
CA PHE A 269 7.87 10.32 11.46
C PHE A 269 8.34 10.34 10.01
N THR A 270 8.80 11.49 9.51
CA THR A 270 9.29 11.60 8.13
C THR A 270 10.67 10.96 7.96
N ALA A 271 11.56 11.19 8.92
CA ALA A 271 12.94 10.71 8.86
C ALA A 271 13.03 9.18 8.79
N THR A 272 12.13 8.45 9.44
CA THR A 272 12.06 6.98 9.35
C THR A 272 11.47 6.50 8.01
N GLU A 273 10.54 7.24 7.40
CA GLU A 273 9.87 6.81 6.17
C GLU A 273 10.68 7.10 4.89
N ILE A 274 11.56 8.12 4.90
CA ILE A 274 12.38 8.45 3.72
C ILE A 274 13.26 7.28 3.27
N PRO A 275 14.14 6.69 4.12
CA PRO A 275 14.98 5.58 3.70
C PRO A 275 14.16 4.35 3.29
N ILE A 276 13.05 4.07 3.96
CA ILE A 276 12.15 2.99 3.61
C ILE A 276 11.58 3.21 2.20
N THR A 277 11.07 4.40 1.93
CA THR A 277 10.50 4.80 0.63
C THR A 277 11.50 4.60 -0.50
N ILE A 278 12.73 5.09 -0.33
CA ILE A 278 13.79 5.00 -1.34
C ILE A 278 14.16 3.53 -1.59
N LEU A 279 14.44 2.77 -0.53
CA LEU A 279 14.87 1.37 -0.66
C LEU A 279 13.79 0.48 -1.28
N VAL A 280 12.53 0.66 -0.88
CA VAL A 280 11.40 -0.08 -1.46
C VAL A 280 11.18 0.31 -2.92
N LEU A 281 11.30 1.60 -3.29
CA LEU A 281 11.21 2.04 -4.69
C LEU A 281 12.30 1.42 -5.56
N VAL A 282 13.56 1.41 -5.09
CA VAL A 282 14.68 0.76 -5.77
C VAL A 282 14.45 -0.74 -5.92
N MET A 283 13.96 -1.39 -4.88
CA MET A 283 13.63 -2.81 -4.91
C MET A 283 12.58 -3.12 -5.99
N ILE A 284 11.48 -2.35 -6.05
CA ILE A 284 10.42 -2.58 -7.04
C ILE A 284 10.95 -2.29 -8.44
N ALA A 285 11.74 -1.22 -8.64
CA ALA A 285 12.35 -0.91 -9.92
C ALA A 285 13.24 -2.06 -10.40
N ALA A 286 14.04 -2.67 -9.52
CA ALA A 286 14.84 -3.84 -9.84
C ALA A 286 13.97 -5.06 -10.22
N MET A 287 12.83 -5.25 -9.55
CA MET A 287 11.89 -6.34 -9.87
C MET A 287 11.24 -6.20 -11.24
N ILE A 288 10.94 -4.97 -11.69
CA ILE A 288 10.38 -4.70 -13.03
C ILE A 288 11.35 -5.15 -14.14
N LEU A 289 12.66 -5.13 -13.90
CA LEU A 289 13.68 -5.57 -14.87
C LEU A 289 13.68 -7.07 -15.10
N ILE A 290 13.11 -7.87 -14.21
CA ILE A 290 13.06 -9.33 -14.34
C ILE A 290 11.97 -9.73 -15.34
N ARG A 291 12.35 -10.03 -16.58
CA ARG A 291 11.41 -10.38 -17.67
C ARG A 291 10.77 -11.75 -17.51
N ASN A 292 11.49 -12.73 -16.95
CA ASN A 292 10.98 -14.08 -16.77
C ASN A 292 10.02 -14.14 -15.58
N ASN A 293 8.73 -14.45 -15.85
CA ASN A 293 7.67 -14.43 -14.85
C ASN A 293 7.91 -15.43 -13.71
N ARG A 294 8.42 -16.63 -14.00
CA ARG A 294 8.74 -17.65 -12.99
C ARG A 294 9.89 -17.18 -12.09
N ARG A 295 10.97 -16.63 -12.68
CA ARG A 295 12.09 -16.08 -11.90
C ARG A 295 11.61 -14.91 -11.04
N ALA A 296 10.81 -14.01 -11.60
CA ALA A 296 10.22 -12.90 -10.86
C ALA A 296 9.37 -13.39 -9.67
N LEU A 297 8.52 -14.42 -9.88
CA LEU A 297 7.72 -15.01 -8.81
C LEU A 297 8.58 -15.59 -7.68
N VAL A 298 9.63 -16.33 -8.01
CA VAL A 298 10.57 -16.91 -7.04
C VAL A 298 11.32 -15.81 -6.28
N VAL A 299 11.89 -14.82 -6.98
CA VAL A 299 12.59 -13.69 -6.37
C VAL A 299 11.66 -12.90 -5.45
N THR A 300 10.39 -12.70 -5.84
CA THR A 300 9.38 -12.05 -4.99
C THR A 300 9.20 -12.79 -3.66
N HIS A 301 9.13 -14.12 -3.66
CA HIS A 301 9.05 -14.88 -2.42
C HIS A 301 10.30 -14.69 -1.54
N PHE A 302 11.49 -14.66 -2.13
CA PHE A 302 12.72 -14.39 -1.37
C PHE A 302 12.76 -12.96 -0.81
N ILE A 303 12.24 -11.97 -1.51
CA ILE A 303 12.10 -10.59 -1.00
C ILE A 303 11.15 -10.57 0.20
N ILE A 304 10.04 -11.29 0.15
CA ILE A 304 9.10 -11.40 1.27
C ILE A 304 9.75 -12.08 2.47
N VAL A 305 10.52 -13.17 2.25
CA VAL A 305 11.32 -13.82 3.31
C VAL A 305 12.31 -12.84 3.92
N ALA A 306 13.08 -12.11 3.09
CA ALA A 306 14.03 -11.11 3.56
C ALA A 306 13.34 -10.00 4.35
N GLY A 307 12.16 -9.56 3.91
CA GLY A 307 11.34 -8.57 4.62
C GLY A 307 10.94 -9.04 6.03
N PHE A 308 10.40 -10.25 6.14
CA PHE A 308 10.09 -10.83 7.45
C PHE A 308 11.35 -11.01 8.31
N ALA A 309 12.47 -11.48 7.73
CA ALA A 309 13.72 -11.65 8.45
C ALA A 309 14.25 -10.32 9.00
N VAL A 310 14.27 -9.26 8.18
CA VAL A 310 14.70 -7.91 8.61
C VAL A 310 13.81 -7.41 9.75
N ALA A 311 12.48 -7.52 9.62
CA ALA A 311 11.55 -7.09 10.66
C ALA A 311 11.72 -7.88 11.96
N GLY A 312 11.85 -9.21 11.87
CA GLY A 312 12.01 -10.08 13.05
C GLY A 312 13.34 -9.91 13.76
N ILE A 313 14.44 -9.90 13.01
CA ILE A 313 15.80 -9.74 13.58
C ILE A 313 15.95 -8.36 14.23
N SER A 314 15.48 -7.30 13.56
CA SER A 314 15.53 -5.95 14.13
C SER A 314 14.69 -5.82 15.41
N SER A 315 13.53 -6.47 15.47
CA SER A 315 12.71 -6.51 16.69
C SER A 315 13.35 -7.31 17.80
N TRP A 316 13.99 -8.43 17.49
CA TRP A 316 14.77 -9.21 18.45
C TRP A 316 15.94 -8.38 19.01
N MET A 317 16.72 -7.73 18.15
CA MET A 317 17.84 -6.87 18.58
C MET A 317 17.34 -5.68 19.42
N PHE A 318 16.19 -5.08 19.10
CA PHE A 318 15.60 -4.01 19.88
C PHE A 318 15.19 -4.47 21.29
N ILE A 319 14.53 -5.63 21.41
CA ILE A 319 14.16 -6.21 22.71
C ILE A 319 15.38 -6.46 23.59
N HIS A 320 16.53 -6.78 22.98
CA HIS A 320 17.82 -7.00 23.70
C HIS A 320 18.66 -5.71 23.83
N HIS A 321 18.08 -4.53 23.60
CA HIS A 321 18.74 -3.22 23.71
C HIS A 321 19.97 -3.04 22.79
N GLN A 322 20.04 -3.75 21.66
CA GLN A 322 21.13 -3.68 20.68
C GLN A 322 20.85 -2.69 19.56
N LEU A 323 19.61 -2.19 19.43
CA LEU A 323 19.21 -1.21 18.42
C LEU A 323 18.56 0.01 19.08
N SER A 324 18.85 1.19 18.51
CA SER A 324 18.13 2.40 18.89
C SER A 324 16.67 2.34 18.43
N PRO A 325 15.74 3.00 19.13
CA PRO A 325 14.33 3.08 18.74
C PRO A 325 14.12 3.53 17.28
N PHE A 326 14.88 4.53 16.84
CA PHE A 326 14.82 5.06 15.48
C PHE A 326 15.19 4.01 14.43
N LEU A 327 16.31 3.33 14.63
CA LEU A 327 16.79 2.31 13.69
C LEU A 327 15.87 1.09 13.67
N TRP A 328 15.36 0.67 14.83
CA TRP A 328 14.37 -0.39 14.94
C TRP A 328 13.09 -0.08 14.14
N MET A 329 12.46 1.07 14.38
CA MET A 329 11.24 1.47 13.67
C MET A 329 11.47 1.60 12.16
N THR A 330 12.67 2.06 11.73
CA THR A 330 13.04 2.12 10.31
C THR A 330 13.18 0.71 9.73
N LEU A 331 13.92 -0.19 10.36
CA LEU A 331 14.16 -1.54 9.83
C LEU A 331 12.90 -2.40 9.85
N VAL A 332 12.08 -2.31 10.91
CA VAL A 332 10.77 -2.98 10.92
C VAL A 332 9.88 -2.48 9.79
N GLY A 333 9.81 -1.15 9.61
CA GLY A 333 9.06 -0.56 8.51
C GLY A 333 9.56 -1.06 7.16
N LEU A 334 10.87 -1.03 6.93
CA LEU A 334 11.49 -1.55 5.71
C LEU A 334 11.10 -3.01 5.47
N GLY A 335 11.28 -3.88 6.46
CA GLY A 335 10.95 -5.30 6.35
C GLY A 335 9.49 -5.56 6.02
N LEU A 336 8.57 -4.87 6.71
CA LEU A 336 7.14 -4.99 6.44
C LEU A 336 6.76 -4.51 5.03
N TYR A 337 7.31 -3.38 4.56
CA TYR A 337 7.02 -2.88 3.22
C TYR A 337 7.70 -3.68 2.12
N MET A 338 8.89 -4.25 2.36
CA MET A 338 9.50 -5.23 1.45
C MET A 338 8.59 -6.45 1.23
N GLY A 339 7.91 -6.90 2.28
CA GLY A 339 6.92 -7.97 2.17
C GLY A 339 5.61 -7.50 1.53
N TYR A 340 5.05 -6.38 1.98
CA TYR A 340 3.70 -5.90 1.63
C TYR A 340 3.56 -5.38 0.19
N ILE A 341 4.49 -4.54 -0.27
CA ILE A 341 4.36 -3.89 -1.58
C ILE A 341 4.33 -4.87 -2.75
N PRO A 342 5.13 -5.95 -2.77
CA PRO A 342 5.06 -6.94 -3.83
C PRO A 342 3.67 -7.58 -4.02
N PHE A 343 2.85 -7.71 -2.96
CA PHE A 343 1.48 -8.19 -3.10
C PHE A 343 0.59 -7.22 -3.87
N ASN A 344 0.83 -5.92 -3.75
CA ASN A 344 0.05 -4.89 -4.43
C ASN A 344 0.46 -4.67 -5.90
N CYS A 345 1.68 -5.07 -6.29
CA CYS A 345 2.22 -4.71 -7.61
C CYS A 345 2.66 -5.92 -8.45
N ILE A 346 3.11 -7.03 -7.84
CA ILE A 346 3.92 -8.01 -8.58
C ILE A 346 3.41 -9.44 -8.42
N ILE A 347 3.19 -9.93 -7.18
CA ILE A 347 3.07 -11.38 -6.92
C ILE A 347 1.89 -12.03 -7.64
N PHE A 348 0.71 -11.41 -7.61
CA PHE A 348 -0.48 -11.98 -8.26
C PHE A 348 -0.40 -11.89 -9.78
N GLU A 349 0.19 -10.82 -10.31
CA GLU A 349 0.42 -10.69 -11.74
C GLU A 349 1.40 -11.74 -12.26
N ARG A 350 2.56 -11.89 -11.59
CA ARG A 350 3.56 -12.89 -11.94
C ARG A 350 3.07 -14.31 -11.74
N LEU A 351 2.21 -14.55 -10.74
CA LEU A 351 1.55 -15.85 -10.54
C LEU A 351 0.68 -16.21 -11.74
N ILE A 352 -0.25 -15.34 -12.12
CA ILE A 352 -1.14 -15.54 -13.26
C ILE A 352 -0.35 -15.75 -14.56
N ALA A 353 0.65 -14.91 -14.80
CA ALA A 353 1.50 -14.99 -15.99
C ALA A 353 2.37 -16.29 -16.02
N THR A 354 2.88 -16.73 -14.87
CA THR A 354 3.71 -17.96 -14.77
C THR A 354 2.92 -19.20 -15.15
N PHE A 355 1.66 -19.29 -14.73
CA PHE A 355 0.81 -20.43 -15.03
C PHE A 355 0.00 -20.28 -16.32
N LYS A 356 0.15 -19.16 -17.04
CA LYS A 356 -0.57 -18.83 -18.29
C LYS A 356 -2.09 -19.04 -18.16
N LYS A 357 -2.65 -18.76 -16.98
CA LYS A 357 -4.08 -18.89 -16.70
C LYS A 357 -4.79 -17.56 -16.88
N GLY A 358 -6.04 -17.61 -17.34
CA GLY A 358 -6.91 -16.45 -17.23
C GLY A 358 -7.10 -16.09 -15.75
N GLY A 359 -6.80 -14.84 -15.36
CA GLY A 359 -6.91 -14.39 -13.98
C GLY A 359 -7.13 -12.89 -13.89
N ASN A 360 -7.78 -12.45 -12.81
CA ASN A 360 -7.95 -11.06 -12.49
C ASN A 360 -7.16 -10.70 -11.23
N VAL A 361 -6.04 -9.99 -11.43
CA VAL A 361 -5.17 -9.52 -10.34
C VAL A 361 -5.96 -8.69 -9.33
N GLY A 362 -6.84 -7.81 -9.80
CA GLY A 362 -7.67 -6.97 -8.95
C GLY A 362 -8.55 -7.78 -7.99
N PHE A 363 -9.14 -8.90 -8.46
CA PHE A 363 -9.92 -9.78 -7.59
C PHE A 363 -9.08 -10.34 -6.42
N LEU A 364 -7.87 -10.83 -6.71
CA LEU A 364 -6.98 -11.37 -5.66
C LEU A 364 -6.53 -10.29 -4.68
N MET A 365 -6.22 -9.08 -5.17
CA MET A 365 -5.87 -7.95 -4.34
C MET A 365 -7.04 -7.53 -3.43
N TYR A 366 -8.26 -7.43 -3.96
CA TYR A 366 -9.43 -7.05 -3.16
C TYR A 366 -9.75 -8.08 -2.06
N VAL A 367 -9.64 -9.37 -2.38
CA VAL A 367 -9.81 -10.43 -1.38
C VAL A 367 -8.75 -10.29 -0.28
N SER A 368 -7.48 -10.14 -0.67
CA SER A 368 -6.38 -9.98 0.28
C SER A 368 -6.54 -8.74 1.15
N ASP A 369 -6.89 -7.58 0.55
CA ASP A 369 -7.13 -6.32 1.26
C ASP A 369 -8.28 -6.44 2.26
N SER A 370 -9.39 -7.06 1.86
CA SER A 370 -10.56 -7.21 2.74
C SER A 370 -10.24 -8.02 4.00
N PHE A 371 -9.54 -9.14 3.83
CA PHE A 371 -9.08 -9.94 4.97
C PHE A 371 -7.99 -9.23 5.77
N GLY A 372 -7.11 -8.46 5.12
CA GLY A 372 -6.10 -7.65 5.77
C GLY A 372 -6.69 -6.61 6.72
N TYR A 373 -7.64 -5.81 6.25
CA TYR A 373 -8.34 -4.81 7.09
C TYR A 373 -9.16 -5.46 8.21
N LEU A 374 -9.85 -6.56 7.92
CA LEU A 374 -10.56 -7.31 8.96
C LEU A 374 -9.60 -7.82 10.04
N GLY A 375 -8.45 -8.37 9.63
CA GLY A 375 -7.40 -8.79 10.55
C GLY A 375 -6.88 -7.64 11.43
N SER A 376 -6.64 -6.45 10.83
CA SER A 376 -6.23 -5.26 11.58
C SER A 376 -7.25 -4.87 12.65
N VAL A 377 -8.53 -4.84 12.31
CA VAL A 377 -9.62 -4.55 13.27
C VAL A 377 -9.65 -5.58 14.39
N CYS A 378 -9.59 -6.88 14.06
CA CYS A 378 -9.61 -7.96 15.05
C CYS A 378 -8.42 -7.86 16.03
N VAL A 379 -7.22 -7.57 15.54
CA VAL A 379 -6.02 -7.47 16.40
C VAL A 379 -6.08 -6.23 17.30
N ILE A 380 -6.56 -5.09 16.79
CA ILE A 380 -6.74 -3.87 17.60
C ILE A 380 -7.74 -4.14 18.72
N ILE A 381 -8.90 -4.72 18.43
CA ILE A 381 -9.91 -5.08 19.43
C ILE A 381 -9.32 -6.06 20.45
N SER A 382 -8.66 -7.11 20.00
CA SER A 382 -8.07 -8.12 20.89
C SER A 382 -7.03 -7.49 21.82
N LYS A 383 -6.12 -6.65 21.31
CA LYS A 383 -5.12 -5.95 22.13
C LYS A 383 -5.80 -5.05 23.15
N SER A 384 -6.80 -4.29 22.75
CA SER A 384 -7.49 -3.34 23.62
C SER A 384 -8.29 -4.01 24.72
N LEU A 385 -8.90 -5.17 24.46
CA LEU A 385 -9.70 -5.88 25.45
C LEU A 385 -8.84 -6.74 26.41
N TYR A 386 -7.84 -7.43 25.88
CA TYR A 386 -7.08 -8.43 26.65
C TYR A 386 -5.72 -7.94 27.16
N SER A 387 -5.10 -6.97 26.49
CA SER A 387 -3.72 -6.54 26.78
C SER A 387 -3.61 -5.03 26.95
N ASN A 388 -4.65 -4.35 27.41
CA ASN A 388 -4.68 -2.89 27.50
C ASN A 388 -3.56 -2.28 28.35
N LYS A 389 -2.96 -3.06 29.25
CA LYS A 389 -1.85 -2.64 30.10
C LYS A 389 -0.46 -2.73 29.45
N LEU A 390 -0.34 -3.44 28.31
CA LEU A 390 0.95 -3.57 27.63
C LEU A 390 1.22 -2.33 26.75
N PRO A 391 2.40 -1.70 26.91
CA PRO A 391 2.84 -0.62 26.02
C PRO A 391 2.84 -1.07 24.56
N TRP A 392 2.52 -0.13 23.65
CA TRP A 392 2.48 -0.43 22.22
C TRP A 392 3.84 -0.86 21.66
N ALA A 393 4.94 -0.24 22.12
CA ALA A 393 6.29 -0.60 21.69
C ALA A 393 6.63 -2.05 22.02
N THR A 394 6.30 -2.48 23.26
CA THR A 394 6.53 -3.86 23.74
C THR A 394 5.64 -4.86 22.98
N ALA A 395 4.33 -4.60 22.92
CA ALA A 395 3.40 -5.48 22.22
C ALA A 395 3.76 -5.63 20.73
N TYR A 396 4.16 -4.53 20.10
CA TYR A 396 4.51 -4.49 18.69
C TYR A 396 5.83 -5.23 18.41
N SER A 397 6.90 -4.99 19.20
CA SER A 397 8.19 -5.64 18.97
C SER A 397 8.11 -7.15 19.11
N HIS A 398 7.47 -7.66 20.18
CA HIS A 398 7.25 -9.10 20.34
C HIS A 398 6.35 -9.68 19.26
N GLY A 399 5.25 -8.99 18.94
CA GLY A 399 4.33 -9.41 17.88
C GLY A 399 5.02 -9.54 16.54
N VAL A 400 5.82 -8.56 16.12
CA VAL A 400 6.59 -8.60 14.86
C VAL A 400 7.60 -9.73 14.87
N MET A 401 8.29 -9.96 15.98
CA MET A 401 9.27 -11.05 16.11
C MET A 401 8.61 -12.42 15.86
N TYR A 402 7.52 -12.74 16.57
CA TYR A 402 6.81 -14.02 16.40
C TYR A 402 6.22 -14.15 14.99
N LEU A 403 5.60 -13.09 14.51
CA LEU A 403 5.03 -13.08 13.17
C LEU A 403 6.06 -13.33 12.08
N SER A 404 7.26 -12.78 12.24
CA SER A 404 8.33 -12.93 11.25
C SER A 404 8.74 -14.40 11.08
N VAL A 405 8.77 -15.17 12.16
CA VAL A 405 9.04 -16.62 12.08
C VAL A 405 7.94 -17.33 11.27
N LEU A 406 6.67 -17.05 11.59
CA LEU A 406 5.53 -17.62 10.84
C LEU A 406 5.51 -17.15 9.39
N GLY A 407 5.87 -15.89 9.16
CA GLY A 407 5.95 -15.29 7.82
C GLY A 407 7.01 -15.94 6.94
N VAL A 408 8.21 -16.17 7.47
CA VAL A 408 9.29 -16.88 6.76
C VAL A 408 8.85 -18.30 6.43
N ALA A 409 8.35 -19.05 7.42
CA ALA A 409 7.91 -20.43 7.22
C ALA A 409 6.77 -20.52 6.18
N GLY A 410 5.74 -19.68 6.31
CA GLY A 410 4.61 -19.62 5.39
C GLY A 410 5.04 -19.25 3.96
N THR A 411 5.99 -18.33 3.80
CA THR A 411 6.50 -17.94 2.48
C THR A 411 7.25 -19.11 1.81
N PHE A 412 8.04 -19.86 2.54
CA PHE A 412 8.69 -21.07 1.99
C PHE A 412 7.66 -22.15 1.65
N ILE A 413 6.59 -22.32 2.42
CA ILE A 413 5.49 -23.24 2.10
C ILE A 413 4.83 -22.85 0.78
N ALA A 414 4.51 -21.54 0.60
CA ALA A 414 3.93 -21.02 -0.64
C ALA A 414 4.87 -21.24 -1.83
N LEU A 415 6.15 -20.90 -1.69
CA LEU A 415 7.17 -21.08 -2.73
C LEU A 415 7.30 -22.56 -3.14
N ARG A 416 7.37 -23.46 -2.16
CA ARG A 416 7.46 -24.92 -2.41
C ARG A 416 6.21 -25.43 -3.14
N TYR A 417 5.02 -24.98 -2.75
CA TYR A 417 3.77 -25.32 -3.39
C TYR A 417 3.74 -24.89 -4.86
N PHE A 418 4.04 -23.63 -5.16
CA PHE A 418 4.02 -23.11 -6.52
C PHE A 418 5.10 -23.75 -7.41
N ASN A 419 6.30 -23.98 -6.88
CA ASN A 419 7.35 -24.68 -7.62
C ASN A 419 6.96 -26.14 -7.95
N LYS A 420 6.36 -26.88 -6.98
CA LYS A 420 5.88 -28.24 -7.21
C LYS A 420 4.75 -28.27 -8.23
N LYS A 421 3.79 -27.34 -8.13
CA LYS A 421 2.68 -27.21 -9.08
C LYS A 421 3.18 -26.89 -10.49
N TYR A 422 4.12 -25.94 -10.62
CA TYR A 422 4.74 -25.58 -11.88
C TYR A 422 5.41 -26.80 -12.54
N ARG A 423 6.23 -27.53 -11.81
CA ARG A 423 6.88 -28.75 -12.33
C ARG A 423 5.85 -29.75 -12.83
N ARG A 424 4.79 -30.01 -12.06
CA ARG A 424 3.72 -30.97 -12.47
C ARG A 424 3.01 -30.56 -13.75
N GLU A 425 2.65 -29.28 -13.91
CA GLU A 425 1.90 -28.82 -15.07
C GLU A 425 2.74 -28.71 -16.34
N PHE A 426 4.01 -28.35 -16.24
CA PHE A 426 4.86 -28.12 -17.41
C PHE A 426 5.78 -29.29 -17.75
N THR A 427 6.15 -30.16 -16.81
CA THR A 427 6.92 -31.38 -17.11
C THR A 427 6.01 -32.47 -17.68
N ALA A 428 4.80 -32.66 -17.11
CA ALA A 428 3.81 -33.63 -17.65
C ALA A 428 3.39 -33.28 -19.09
N ASN A 429 3.28 -31.99 -19.43
CA ASN A 429 2.97 -31.55 -20.80
C ASN A 429 4.14 -31.80 -21.78
N ALA A 430 5.38 -31.79 -21.31
CA ALA A 430 6.55 -32.08 -22.12
C ALA A 430 6.67 -33.57 -22.45
N GLU A 431 6.33 -34.45 -21.50
CA GLU A 431 6.30 -35.90 -21.68
C GLU A 431 5.18 -36.35 -22.64
N THR A 432 4.02 -35.66 -22.61
CA THR A 432 2.88 -35.97 -23.50
C THR A 432 3.11 -35.50 -24.94
N GLN A 433 4.03 -34.57 -25.19
CA GLN A 433 4.31 -34.03 -26.53
C GLN A 433 5.54 -34.65 -27.21
N ASN A 434 6.21 -35.65 -26.61
CA ASN A 434 7.45 -36.27 -27.11
C ASN A 434 8.54 -35.24 -27.52
N ILE A 435 8.53 -34.04 -26.92
CA ILE A 435 9.55 -33.02 -27.15
C ILE A 435 10.63 -33.23 -26.07
N PRO A 436 11.89 -33.51 -26.44
CA PRO A 436 12.94 -33.62 -25.44
C PRO A 436 12.99 -32.29 -24.65
N VAL A 437 12.99 -32.41 -23.32
CA VAL A 437 13.15 -31.27 -22.39
C VAL A 437 14.62 -30.81 -22.51
N PHE A 438 14.95 -30.19 -23.62
CA PHE A 438 16.17 -29.39 -23.69
C PHE A 438 15.88 -28.07 -22.94
N ASP A 439 16.71 -27.80 -21.96
CA ASP A 439 16.70 -26.60 -21.20
C ASP A 439 16.78 -25.37 -22.15
N ASN A 440 15.63 -24.73 -22.39
CA ASN A 440 15.53 -23.58 -23.31
C ASN A 440 16.45 -22.41 -22.87
N GLU A 441 17.11 -22.51 -21.75
CA GLU A 441 18.11 -21.56 -21.27
C GLU A 441 19.45 -21.70 -22.00
N LEU A 442 19.81 -22.94 -22.46
CA LEU A 442 21.05 -23.15 -23.24
C LEU A 442 20.90 -22.64 -24.68
N MET A 443 19.70 -22.78 -25.28
CA MET A 443 19.46 -22.35 -26.66
C MET A 443 19.31 -20.81 -26.80
N LEU A 444 18.92 -20.08 -25.76
CA LEU A 444 18.91 -18.62 -25.78
C LEU A 444 20.34 -18.05 -25.70
N ASN A 445 21.21 -18.69 -24.94
CA ASN A 445 22.60 -18.24 -24.80
C ASN A 445 23.45 -18.53 -26.08
N ILE A 446 23.07 -19.53 -26.88
CA ILE A 446 23.75 -19.82 -28.15
C ILE A 446 23.32 -18.84 -29.26
N LYS A 447 22.07 -18.37 -29.24
CA LYS A 447 21.58 -17.38 -30.23
C LYS A 447 22.06 -15.95 -29.97
N THR A 448 22.43 -15.60 -28.74
CA THR A 448 23.02 -14.29 -28.40
C THR A 448 24.54 -14.24 -28.49
N ALA A 449 25.20 -15.39 -28.66
CA ALA A 449 26.64 -15.45 -28.88
C ALA A 449 27.04 -15.42 -30.38
N ASN A 450 26.06 -15.55 -31.30
CA ASN A 450 26.27 -15.56 -32.76
C ASN A 450 25.52 -14.43 -33.51
N ALA A 451 25.17 -13.34 -32.81
CA ALA A 451 24.61 -12.14 -33.42
C ALA A 451 25.44 -10.89 -33.06
#